data_568b93c7afb693b9a21a9946563bfc16
#
_entry.id   568b93c7afb693b9a21a9946563bfc16
#
_cell.length_a   1.000
_cell.length_b   1.000
_cell.length_c   1.000
_cell.angle_alpha   90.00
_cell.angle_beta   90.00
_cell.angle_gamma   90.00
#
_symmetry.space_group_name_H-M   'P 1'
#
loop_
_entity.id
_entity.type
_entity.pdbx_description
1 polymer ?
#
loop_
_entity_poly.entity_id
_entity_poly.type
_entity_poly.pdbx_seq_one_letter_code
_entity_poly.pdbx_strand_id
1 'polypeptide(L)'
;MKETLYSRRSNLVVGFHGCDQSIANKIIEGKDDLIASTNDYDWLGHGIYFWENNELRALQYANDMMGRAHSSVKCPAVIGAIIDLGYCMDLTDSLYLGELKESYNVLVETCRVTCLLYT
;
A
#
# COMPACT_ATOMS: atom_id res chain seq x y z
N MET A 1 -21.50 -12.46 -27.60
CA MET A 1 -20.30 -12.56 -26.86
C MET A 1 -19.11 -12.05 -27.63
N LYS A 2 -18.21 -11.47 -26.95
CA LYS A 2 -17.11 -10.97 -27.58
C LYS A 2 -15.95 -11.80 -27.39
N GLU A 3 -15.49 -12.41 -28.43
CA GLU A 3 -14.22 -13.03 -28.42
C GLU A 3 -13.18 -11.96 -28.54
N THR A 4 -12.39 -11.83 -27.56
CA THR A 4 -11.26 -10.91 -27.60
C THR A 4 -9.99 -11.69 -27.81
N LEU A 5 -9.00 -11.06 -28.40
CA LEU A 5 -7.69 -11.66 -28.56
C LEU A 5 -7.07 -12.03 -27.21
N TYR A 6 -7.47 -11.33 -26.17
CA TYR A 6 -6.96 -11.57 -24.84
C TYR A 6 -8.10 -11.95 -23.92
N SER A 7 -8.12 -13.20 -23.49
CA SER A 7 -9.07 -13.65 -22.47
C SER A 7 -8.71 -13.12 -21.10
N ARG A 8 -7.47 -12.71 -20.91
CA ARG A 8 -6.99 -12.11 -19.68
C ARG A 8 -6.03 -10.99 -19.99
N ARG A 9 -6.06 -9.96 -19.18
CA ARG A 9 -5.07 -8.91 -19.20
C ARG A 9 -4.08 -9.13 -18.05
N SER A 10 -2.85 -8.72 -18.27
CA SER A 10 -1.86 -8.74 -17.21
C SER A 10 -2.24 -7.76 -16.10
N ASN A 11 -2.14 -8.22 -14.86
CA ASN A 11 -2.28 -7.37 -13.68
C ASN A 11 -0.93 -6.93 -13.14
N LEU A 12 0.12 -7.06 -13.95
CA LEU A 12 1.45 -6.64 -13.53
C LEU A 12 1.58 -5.14 -13.58
N VAL A 13 2.05 -4.57 -12.49
CA VAL A 13 2.32 -3.14 -12.39
C VAL A 13 3.72 -2.94 -11.84
N VAL A 14 4.29 -1.77 -12.12
CA VAL A 14 5.55 -1.37 -11.50
C VAL A 14 5.21 -0.50 -10.30
N GLY A 15 5.58 -0.96 -9.12
CA GLY A 15 5.40 -0.22 -7.89
C GLY A 15 6.74 0.25 -7.33
N PHE A 16 6.75 1.43 -6.71
CA PHE A 16 7.94 2.01 -6.13
C PHE A 16 7.72 2.23 -4.63
N HIS A 17 8.71 1.85 -3.84
CA HIS A 17 8.66 1.96 -2.39
C HIS A 17 9.81 2.83 -1.90
N GLY A 18 9.47 3.86 -1.12
CA GLY A 18 10.48 4.75 -0.52
C GLY A 18 10.92 4.20 0.83
N CYS A 19 12.21 4.15 1.06
CA CYS A 19 12.79 3.60 2.28
C CYS A 19 14.19 4.16 2.51
N ASP A 20 14.86 3.64 3.54
CA ASP A 20 16.26 3.96 3.77
C ASP A 20 17.16 3.17 2.81
N GLN A 21 18.26 3.78 2.43
CA GLN A 21 19.22 3.17 1.49
C GLN A 21 19.73 1.82 2.00
N SER A 22 19.94 1.68 3.30
CA SER A 22 20.40 0.42 3.88
C SER A 22 19.39 -0.71 3.69
N ILE A 23 18.11 -0.40 3.80
CA ILE A 23 17.03 -1.36 3.58
C ILE A 23 16.96 -1.73 2.11
N ALA A 24 17.02 -0.74 1.23
CA ALA A 24 17.03 -0.98 -0.21
C ALA A 24 18.16 -1.91 -0.62
N ASN A 25 19.36 -1.69 -0.10
CA ASN A 25 20.52 -2.51 -0.39
C ASN A 25 20.33 -3.97 0.07
N LYS A 26 19.80 -4.16 1.28
CA LYS A 26 19.54 -5.49 1.82
C LYS A 26 18.52 -6.27 0.99
N ILE A 27 17.48 -5.58 0.54
CA ILE A 27 16.42 -6.21 -0.26
C ILE A 27 16.96 -6.62 -1.63
N ILE A 28 17.72 -5.75 -2.28
CA ILE A 28 18.33 -6.04 -3.58
C ILE A 28 19.30 -7.21 -3.46
N GLU A 29 20.02 -7.31 -2.36
CA GLU A 29 20.95 -8.43 -2.12
C GLU A 29 20.24 -9.70 -1.67
N GLY A 30 18.94 -9.68 -1.47
CA GLY A 30 18.17 -10.84 -1.02
C GLY A 30 18.37 -11.19 0.44
N LYS A 31 18.87 -10.26 1.24
CA LYS A 31 19.16 -10.48 2.67
C LYS A 31 18.02 -10.13 3.59
N ASP A 32 17.02 -9.41 3.10
CA ASP A 32 15.92 -8.94 3.92
C ASP A 32 14.66 -8.76 3.09
N ASP A 33 13.52 -8.63 3.75
CA ASP A 33 12.23 -8.39 3.14
C ASP A 33 11.67 -7.06 3.60
N LEU A 34 10.71 -6.52 2.83
CA LEU A 34 9.98 -5.33 3.23
C LEU A 34 9.09 -5.65 4.43
N ILE A 35 9.01 -4.70 5.35
CA ILE A 35 8.19 -4.82 6.55
C ILE A 35 6.96 -3.95 6.40
N ALA A 36 5.80 -4.50 6.74
CA ALA A 36 4.54 -3.76 6.70
C ALA A 36 4.57 -2.56 7.65
N SER A 37 4.01 -1.44 7.19
CA SER A 37 3.81 -0.28 8.03
C SER A 37 2.78 -0.59 9.11
N THR A 38 3.00 -0.06 10.31
CA THR A 38 2.10 -0.22 11.46
C THR A 38 1.79 1.13 12.10
N ASN A 39 1.88 2.20 11.34
CA ASN A 39 1.65 3.54 11.86
C ASN A 39 0.16 3.82 12.04
N ASP A 40 -0.18 4.64 13.02
CA ASP A 40 -1.56 5.03 13.30
C ASP A 40 -2.17 5.85 12.16
N TYR A 41 -1.33 6.49 11.36
CA TYR A 41 -1.77 7.30 10.22
C TYR A 41 -1.88 6.52 8.90
N ASP A 42 -1.78 5.20 8.94
CA ASP A 42 -1.93 4.35 7.76
C ASP A 42 -3.41 4.27 7.39
N TRP A 43 -3.87 5.18 6.54
CA TRP A 43 -5.30 5.35 6.27
C TRP A 43 -5.96 4.17 5.55
N LEU A 44 -5.18 3.33 4.88
CA LEU A 44 -5.65 2.09 4.27
C LEU A 44 -5.34 0.86 5.13
N GLY A 45 -4.90 1.07 6.37
CA GLY A 45 -4.50 0.00 7.26
C GLY A 45 -3.02 -0.31 7.19
N HIS A 46 -2.58 -1.25 7.99
CA HIS A 46 -1.19 -1.67 8.03
C HIS A 46 -0.85 -2.46 6.76
N GLY A 47 0.29 -2.19 6.17
CA GLY A 47 0.71 -2.85 4.95
C GLY A 47 2.00 -2.28 4.40
N ILE A 48 2.40 -2.79 3.25
CA ILE A 48 3.54 -2.28 2.52
C ILE A 48 2.99 -1.43 1.39
N TYR A 49 3.37 -0.15 1.37
CA TYR A 49 2.83 0.81 0.44
C TYR A 49 3.77 1.04 -0.73
N PHE A 50 3.20 1.03 -1.92
CA PHE A 50 3.93 1.29 -3.15
C PHE A 50 3.24 2.42 -3.92
N TRP A 51 4.02 3.19 -4.66
CA TRP A 51 3.54 4.18 -5.59
C TRP A 51 3.56 3.58 -6.99
N GLU A 52 2.41 3.36 -7.57
CA GLU A 52 2.33 2.76 -8.89
C GLU A 52 2.87 3.71 -9.94
N ASN A 53 3.86 3.23 -10.70
CA ASN A 53 4.46 3.95 -11.81
C ASN A 53 4.89 5.39 -11.49
N ASN A 54 5.25 5.66 -10.24
CA ASN A 54 5.61 7.00 -9.80
C ASN A 54 6.80 6.96 -8.83
N GLU A 55 7.97 6.82 -9.41
CA GLU A 55 9.23 6.78 -8.67
C GLU A 55 9.50 8.08 -7.91
N LEU A 56 9.20 9.21 -8.53
CA LEU A 56 9.43 10.51 -7.94
C LEU A 56 8.61 10.69 -6.66
N ARG A 57 7.38 10.24 -6.67
CA ARG A 57 6.51 10.33 -5.49
C ARG A 57 7.01 9.43 -4.36
N ALA A 58 7.52 8.26 -4.70
CA ALA A 58 8.13 7.38 -3.70
C ALA A 58 9.35 8.03 -3.05
N LEU A 59 10.17 8.70 -3.84
CA LEU A 59 11.34 9.42 -3.32
C LEU A 59 10.93 10.60 -2.45
N GLN A 60 9.91 11.35 -2.85
CA GLN A 60 9.38 12.45 -2.03
C GLN A 60 8.89 11.93 -0.69
N TYR A 61 8.20 10.80 -0.68
CA TYR A 61 7.74 10.18 0.55
C TYR A 61 8.91 9.82 1.47
N ALA A 62 9.96 9.23 0.92
CA ALA A 62 11.15 8.88 1.71
C ALA A 62 11.83 10.13 2.28
N ASN A 63 11.91 11.20 1.49
CA ASN A 63 12.46 12.48 1.95
C ASN A 63 11.61 13.09 3.08
N ASP A 64 10.30 13.03 2.96
CA ASP A 64 9.39 13.52 3.99
C ASP A 64 9.54 12.72 5.29
N MET A 65 9.68 11.40 5.17
CA MET A 65 9.89 10.53 6.32
C MET A 65 11.22 10.82 7.02
N MET A 66 12.26 11.13 6.27
CA MET A 66 13.56 11.48 6.84
C MET A 66 13.48 12.68 7.79
N GLY A 67 12.57 13.62 7.50
CA GLY A 67 12.39 14.81 8.33
C GLY A 67 11.60 14.57 9.62
N ARG A 68 11.06 13.39 9.82
CA ARG A 68 10.23 13.09 11.00
C ARG A 68 11.08 12.57 12.15
N ALA A 69 10.65 12.90 13.38
CA ALA A 69 11.25 12.34 14.57
C ALA A 69 11.04 10.83 14.62
N HIS A 70 12.04 10.11 15.09
CA HIS A 70 12.01 8.65 15.21
C HIS A 70 11.91 7.90 13.88
N SER A 71 12.16 8.57 12.75
CA SER A 71 12.18 7.90 11.45
C SER A 71 13.42 7.01 11.31
N SER A 72 13.21 5.83 10.70
CA SER A 72 14.30 4.95 10.33
C SER A 72 15.01 5.38 9.04
N VAL A 73 14.44 6.34 8.32
CA VAL A 73 15.01 6.82 7.06
C VAL A 73 16.07 7.88 7.33
N LYS A 74 17.32 7.52 7.08
CA LYS A 74 18.47 8.44 7.20
C LYS A 74 18.96 8.89 5.83
N CYS A 75 18.91 8.01 4.86
CA CYS A 75 19.31 8.28 3.49
C CYS A 75 18.17 7.79 2.57
N PRO A 76 17.35 8.72 2.04
CA PRO A 76 16.20 8.33 1.23
C PRO A 76 16.60 7.54 -0.01
N ALA A 77 15.86 6.47 -0.26
CA ALA A 77 16.06 5.62 -1.41
C ALA A 77 14.73 5.07 -1.90
N VAL A 78 14.72 4.58 -3.12
CA VAL A 78 13.53 4.00 -3.74
C VAL A 78 13.92 2.65 -4.33
N ILE A 79 13.08 1.65 -4.09
CA ILE A 79 13.17 0.37 -4.80
C ILE A 79 11.94 0.19 -5.67
N GLY A 80 12.15 -0.37 -6.85
CA GLY A 80 11.08 -0.70 -7.77
C GLY A 80 10.83 -2.20 -7.76
N ALA A 81 9.58 -2.57 -7.95
CA ALA A 81 9.19 -3.96 -8.04
C ALA A 81 8.12 -4.14 -9.11
N ILE A 82 8.13 -5.31 -9.74
CA ILE A 82 7.03 -5.73 -10.59
C ILE A 82 6.07 -6.50 -9.69
N ILE A 83 4.84 -6.02 -9.60
CA ILE A 83 3.85 -6.56 -8.69
C ILE A 83 2.70 -7.13 -9.49
N ASP A 84 2.34 -8.38 -9.19
CA ASP A 84 1.11 -8.96 -9.69
C ASP A 84 0.00 -8.61 -8.71
N LEU A 85 -0.92 -7.75 -9.13
CA LEU A 85 -2.00 -7.31 -8.27
C LEU A 85 -2.95 -8.44 -7.87
N GLY A 86 -3.05 -9.48 -8.70
CA GLY A 86 -3.94 -10.57 -8.42
C GLY A 86 -5.38 -10.10 -8.24
N TYR A 87 -5.97 -10.50 -7.15
CA TYR A 87 -7.33 -10.07 -6.78
C TYR A 87 -7.22 -8.75 -6.01
N CYS A 88 -7.45 -7.66 -6.73
CA CYS A 88 -7.17 -6.32 -6.23
C CYS A 88 -8.43 -5.46 -6.20
N MET A 89 -8.61 -4.70 -5.12
CA MET A 89 -9.69 -3.72 -5.03
C MET A 89 -9.20 -2.39 -5.61
N ASP A 90 -9.84 -1.96 -6.69
CA ASP A 90 -9.53 -0.69 -7.34
C ASP A 90 -10.42 0.41 -6.77
N LEU A 91 -9.85 1.27 -5.93
CA LEU A 91 -10.58 2.34 -5.27
C LEU A 91 -10.91 3.52 -6.20
N THR A 92 -10.42 3.49 -7.44
CA THR A 92 -10.84 4.46 -8.45
C THR A 92 -12.12 4.01 -9.18
N ASP A 93 -12.54 2.76 -8.99
CA ASP A 93 -13.74 2.22 -9.57
C ASP A 93 -14.92 2.43 -8.63
N SER A 94 -16.00 3.01 -9.15
CA SER A 94 -17.19 3.32 -8.35
C SER A 94 -17.83 2.08 -7.71
N LEU A 95 -17.72 0.92 -8.34
CA LEU A 95 -18.22 -0.33 -7.77
C LEU A 95 -17.50 -0.68 -6.47
N TYR A 96 -16.17 -0.63 -6.48
CA TYR A 96 -15.39 -0.90 -5.28
C TYR A 96 -15.55 0.17 -4.22
N LEU A 97 -15.75 1.42 -4.62
CA LEU A 97 -16.05 2.48 -3.67
C LEU A 97 -17.38 2.24 -2.96
N GLY A 98 -18.37 1.71 -3.69
CA GLY A 98 -19.64 1.32 -3.09
C GLY A 98 -19.49 0.21 -2.07
N GLU A 99 -18.71 -0.81 -2.39
CA GLU A 99 -18.41 -1.91 -1.46
C GLU A 99 -17.66 -1.41 -0.23
N LEU A 100 -16.73 -0.50 -0.41
CA LEU A 100 -15.98 0.10 0.70
C LEU A 100 -16.92 0.87 1.63
N LYS A 101 -17.86 1.61 1.07
CA LYS A 101 -18.84 2.37 1.84
C LYS A 101 -19.73 1.42 2.67
N GLU A 102 -20.20 0.34 2.08
CA GLU A 102 -21.01 -0.65 2.79
C GLU A 102 -20.22 -1.32 3.90
N SER A 103 -18.97 -1.69 3.62
CA SER A 103 -18.08 -2.28 4.61
C SER A 103 -17.83 -1.34 5.78
N TYR A 104 -17.64 -0.06 5.50
CA TYR A 104 -17.48 0.96 6.53
C TYR A 104 -18.73 1.06 7.41
N ASN A 105 -19.91 1.07 6.80
CA ASN A 105 -21.17 1.15 7.55
C ASN A 105 -21.34 -0.07 8.47
N VAL A 106 -21.02 -1.26 7.99
CA VAL A 106 -21.06 -2.48 8.80
C VAL A 106 -20.06 -2.40 9.95
N LEU A 107 -18.86 -1.92 9.69
CA LEU A 107 -17.84 -1.77 10.73
C LEU A 107 -18.26 -0.79 11.82
N VAL A 108 -18.80 0.36 11.43
CA VAL A 108 -19.28 1.37 12.37
C VAL A 108 -20.38 0.80 13.26
N GLU A 109 -21.34 0.08 12.70
CA GLU A 109 -22.41 -0.55 13.46
C GLU A 109 -21.86 -1.62 14.41
N THR A 110 -20.94 -2.45 13.95
CA THR A 110 -20.29 -3.47 14.78
C THR A 110 -19.53 -2.84 15.93
N CYS A 111 -18.77 -1.80 15.67
CA CYS A 111 -18.02 -1.08 16.71
C CYS A 111 -18.96 -0.44 17.75
N ARG A 112 -20.09 0.09 17.28
CA ARG A 112 -21.09 0.69 18.18
C ARG A 112 -21.63 -0.36 19.15
N VAL A 113 -22.01 -1.53 18.64
CA VAL A 113 -22.51 -2.61 19.46
C VAL A 113 -21.44 -3.08 20.44
N THR A 114 -20.21 -3.26 19.98
CA THR A 114 -19.09 -3.68 20.82
C THR A 114 -18.82 -2.65 21.94
N CYS A 115 -18.84 -1.37 21.62
CA CYS A 115 -18.64 -0.32 22.63
C CYS A 115 -19.73 -0.36 23.68
N LEU A 116 -20.98 -0.61 23.30
CA LEU A 116 -22.08 -0.73 24.23
C LEU A 116 -21.92 -1.92 25.18
N LEU A 117 -21.30 -3.00 24.68
CA LEU A 117 -21.07 -4.20 25.50
C LEU A 117 -19.96 -3.99 26.55
N TYR A 118 -19.03 -3.09 26.29
CA TYR A 118 -17.88 -2.86 27.16
C TYR A 118 -17.99 -1.58 28.02
N THR A 119 -19.02 -0.83 27.80
CA THR A 119 -19.28 0.33 28.64
C THR A 119 -20.27 -0.02 29.74
#